data_1e664322fb6da81c1df15cd844bd0b21
#
_entry.id   1e664322fb6da81c1df15cd844bd0b21
#
_cell.length_a   1.000
_cell.length_b   1.000
_cell.length_c   1.000
_cell.angle_alpha   90.00
_cell.angle_beta   90.00
_cell.angle_gamma   90.00
#
_symmetry.space_group_name_H-M   'P 1'
#
loop_
_entity.id
_entity.type
_entity.pdbx_description
1 polymer ?
#
loop_
_entity_poly.entity_id
_entity_poly.type
_entity_poly.pdbx_seq_one_letter_code
_entity_poly.pdbx_strand_id
1 'polypeptide(L)'
;MIALFVLGAAALLQAYVLYPLSLLLLRPGPRRDPVDPGVWPTITLLVSAYNEERTLPRKLENVGRLDYPRDRLRTIVVSDGSTDATEAIARAFAPQGIELKAFPGRQGKVACLNQVLPSLTSELVVMSDANSMYEPASLRRLARHFGSADVGCVCGELLYDNPERLASGEGERAYWGYERGVKRLEGGRGALLGANGAIYAYRRALFRPVDPRMFCDDVIPIRIRIAGFQVLYEPRARCVEEAVGEETELRRRRRHASFGMRSMAAMVREARASGRVLVAYQAVSHRILRWFGSLWLLLILSGTPWLPSPWRGLAAGGQALLYGAAALGFLLDRMGLRVTLLYLPYYALALTGAGAAGLYNLVRDTDRSWWEPRQ
;
A
#
# COMPACT_ATOMS: atom_id res chain seq x y z
N MET A 1 24.57 8.50 25.98
CA MET A 1 24.98 7.76 24.76
C MET A 1 24.39 6.35 24.70
N ILE A 2 24.41 5.53 25.77
CA ILE A 2 23.70 4.21 25.82
C ILE A 2 22.22 4.34 25.46
N ALA A 3 21.57 5.42 25.88
CA ALA A 3 20.16 5.70 25.56
C ALA A 3 19.89 5.75 24.05
N LEU A 4 20.86 6.17 23.22
CA LEU A 4 20.71 6.18 21.75
C LEU A 4 20.63 4.75 21.21
N PHE A 5 21.51 3.86 21.70
CA PHE A 5 21.44 2.45 21.34
C PHE A 5 20.10 1.82 21.72
N VAL A 6 19.67 2.04 22.96
CA VAL A 6 18.41 1.49 23.48
C VAL A 6 17.22 2.03 22.67
N LEU A 7 17.18 3.33 22.37
CA LEU A 7 16.12 3.93 21.58
C LEU A 7 16.05 3.33 20.17
N GLY A 8 17.20 3.24 19.47
CA GLY A 8 17.23 2.67 18.11
C GLY A 8 16.84 1.19 18.10
N ALA A 9 17.36 0.41 19.05
CA ALA A 9 17.03 -1.02 19.18
C ALA A 9 15.56 -1.25 19.51
N ALA A 10 15.02 -0.47 20.47
CA ALA A 10 13.60 -0.54 20.84
C ALA A 10 12.68 -0.16 19.67
N ALA A 11 13.02 0.86 18.88
CA ALA A 11 12.25 1.28 17.72
C ALA A 11 12.20 0.19 16.63
N LEU A 12 13.33 -0.45 16.32
CA LEU A 12 13.36 -1.55 15.37
C LEU A 12 12.63 -2.79 15.90
N LEU A 13 12.83 -3.13 17.17
CA LEU A 13 12.13 -4.23 17.83
C LEU A 13 10.61 -4.00 17.81
N GLN A 14 10.17 -2.78 18.12
CA GLN A 14 8.76 -2.38 18.07
C GLN A 14 8.20 -2.56 16.65
N ALA A 15 8.88 -2.05 15.63
CA ALA A 15 8.37 -2.02 14.27
C ALA A 15 8.26 -3.40 13.61
N TYR A 16 9.21 -4.29 13.90
CA TYR A 16 9.33 -5.56 13.18
C TYR A 16 8.93 -6.79 13.99
N VAL A 17 8.94 -6.71 15.32
CA VAL A 17 8.67 -7.85 16.21
C VAL A 17 7.49 -7.59 17.14
N LEU A 18 7.58 -6.57 17.99
CA LEU A 18 6.56 -6.35 19.03
C LEU A 18 5.20 -5.95 18.43
N TYR A 19 5.20 -5.17 17.33
CA TYR A 19 3.97 -4.79 16.66
C TYR A 19 3.20 -6.00 16.11
N PRO A 20 3.76 -6.88 15.26
CA PRO A 20 3.06 -8.08 14.82
C PRO A 20 2.62 -8.99 15.97
N LEU A 21 3.44 -9.13 17.01
CA LEU A 21 3.07 -9.90 18.21
C LEU A 21 1.91 -9.24 18.97
N SER A 22 1.90 -7.92 19.09
CA SER A 22 0.80 -7.19 19.74
C SER A 22 -0.54 -7.39 19.04
N LEU A 23 -0.53 -7.61 17.72
CA LEU A 23 -1.75 -7.93 17.00
C LEU A 23 -2.37 -9.26 17.46
N LEU A 24 -1.57 -10.20 17.94
CA LEU A 24 -2.08 -11.47 18.46
C LEU A 24 -2.91 -11.29 19.74
N LEU A 25 -2.67 -10.22 20.49
CA LEU A 25 -3.44 -9.86 21.69
C LEU A 25 -4.81 -9.25 21.35
N LEU A 26 -4.97 -8.74 20.13
CA LEU A 26 -6.27 -8.27 19.66
C LEU A 26 -7.18 -9.48 19.40
N ARG A 27 -8.40 -9.40 19.89
CA ARG A 27 -9.39 -10.46 19.62
C ARG A 27 -9.59 -10.57 18.11
N PRO A 28 -9.57 -11.79 17.54
CA PRO A 28 -9.98 -11.97 16.16
C PRO A 28 -11.39 -11.40 15.97
N GLY A 29 -11.60 -10.67 14.90
CA GLY A 29 -12.95 -10.29 14.51
C GLY A 29 -13.81 -11.56 14.33
N PRO A 30 -15.13 -11.47 14.46
CA PRO A 30 -15.99 -12.63 14.24
C PRO A 30 -15.71 -13.19 12.83
N ARG A 31 -15.08 -14.36 12.79
CA ARG A 31 -14.89 -15.15 11.57
C ARG A 31 -16.25 -15.69 11.15
N ARG A 32 -17.03 -14.87 10.50
CA ARG A 32 -18.12 -15.39 9.68
C ARG A 32 -17.55 -15.47 8.27
N ASP A 33 -17.48 -16.67 7.72
CA ASP A 33 -17.27 -16.79 6.27
C ASP A 33 -18.41 -15.99 5.62
N PRO A 34 -18.08 -14.96 4.84
CA PRO A 34 -19.12 -14.12 4.28
C PRO A 34 -19.97 -14.97 3.32
N VAL A 35 -21.28 -14.96 3.53
CA VAL A 35 -22.24 -15.62 2.67
C VAL A 35 -22.56 -14.69 1.50
N ASP A 36 -22.74 -15.26 0.32
CA ASP A 36 -23.19 -14.50 -0.84
C ASP A 36 -24.55 -13.86 -0.53
N PRO A 37 -24.69 -12.55 -0.73
CA PRO A 37 -25.96 -11.86 -0.47
C PRO A 37 -27.03 -12.28 -1.47
N GLY A 38 -28.29 -12.35 -1.05
CA GLY A 38 -29.39 -12.61 -1.96
C GLY A 38 -29.50 -11.55 -3.06
N VAL A 39 -29.16 -10.31 -2.73
CA VAL A 39 -29.05 -9.19 -3.68
C VAL A 39 -27.66 -8.57 -3.53
N TRP A 40 -26.90 -8.57 -4.62
CA TRP A 40 -25.58 -7.97 -4.66
C TRP A 40 -25.65 -6.45 -4.54
N PRO A 41 -24.77 -5.78 -3.77
CA PRO A 41 -24.75 -4.33 -3.68
C PRO A 41 -24.36 -3.70 -5.03
N THR A 42 -24.81 -2.48 -5.27
CA THR A 42 -24.37 -1.70 -6.44
C THR A 42 -22.93 -1.26 -6.27
N ILE A 43 -22.12 -1.45 -7.32
CA ILE A 43 -20.70 -1.10 -7.33
C ILE A 43 -20.42 -0.07 -8.42
N THR A 44 -19.64 0.97 -8.08
CA THR A 44 -18.88 1.74 -9.06
C THR A 44 -17.42 1.31 -9.01
N LEU A 45 -16.92 0.72 -10.10
CA LEU A 45 -15.50 0.43 -10.31
C LEU A 45 -14.85 1.69 -10.92
N LEU A 46 -13.96 2.33 -10.15
CA LEU A 46 -13.17 3.48 -10.61
C LEU A 46 -11.80 3.03 -11.09
N VAL A 47 -11.52 3.23 -12.36
CA VAL A 47 -10.22 2.95 -12.98
C VAL A 47 -9.49 4.27 -13.16
N SER A 48 -8.44 4.51 -12.37
CA SER A 48 -7.60 5.71 -12.52
C SER A 48 -6.60 5.51 -13.66
N ALA A 49 -6.51 6.47 -14.57
CA ALA A 49 -5.64 6.42 -15.74
C ALA A 49 -4.92 7.75 -15.99
N TYR A 50 -3.66 7.66 -16.38
CA TYR A 50 -2.88 8.75 -16.95
C TYR A 50 -1.84 8.18 -17.91
N ASN A 51 -1.98 8.43 -19.21
CA ASN A 51 -1.11 7.91 -20.27
C ASN A 51 -0.98 6.38 -20.19
N GLU A 52 -2.11 5.70 -20.24
CA GLU A 52 -2.25 4.24 -20.10
C GLU A 52 -2.74 3.59 -21.42
N GLU A 53 -2.44 4.19 -22.58
CA GLU A 53 -2.90 3.67 -23.87
C GLU A 53 -2.53 2.21 -24.13
N ARG A 54 -1.41 1.73 -23.56
CA ARG A 54 -0.93 0.35 -23.74
C ARG A 54 -1.69 -0.65 -22.84
N THR A 55 -2.09 -0.23 -21.66
CA THR A 55 -2.65 -1.13 -20.62
C THR A 55 -4.16 -1.05 -20.55
N LEU A 56 -4.75 0.11 -20.83
CA LEU A 56 -6.17 0.37 -20.69
C LEU A 56 -7.06 -0.55 -21.54
N PRO A 57 -6.76 -0.89 -22.81
CA PRO A 57 -7.58 -1.82 -23.59
C PRO A 57 -7.74 -3.16 -22.87
N ARG A 58 -6.62 -3.76 -22.44
CA ARG A 58 -6.60 -5.03 -21.69
C ARG A 58 -7.38 -4.92 -20.37
N LYS A 59 -7.30 -3.78 -19.69
CA LYS A 59 -8.07 -3.52 -18.47
C LYS A 59 -9.57 -3.51 -18.74
N LEU A 60 -10.02 -2.83 -19.78
CA LEU A 60 -11.45 -2.73 -20.09
C LEU A 60 -12.04 -4.05 -20.58
N GLU A 61 -11.28 -4.84 -21.35
CA GLU A 61 -11.63 -6.22 -21.66
C GLU A 61 -11.71 -7.09 -20.40
N ASN A 62 -10.77 -6.93 -19.46
CA ASN A 62 -10.79 -7.64 -18.19
C ASN A 62 -12.05 -7.30 -17.38
N VAL A 63 -12.45 -6.02 -17.35
CA VAL A 63 -13.72 -5.58 -16.72
C VAL A 63 -14.90 -6.32 -17.37
N GLY A 64 -14.88 -6.50 -18.69
CA GLY A 64 -15.88 -7.24 -19.43
C GLY A 64 -16.05 -8.70 -19.00
N ARG A 65 -15.03 -9.30 -18.39
CA ARG A 65 -15.01 -10.74 -17.95
C ARG A 65 -15.28 -10.92 -16.46
N LEU A 66 -15.53 -9.83 -15.71
CA LEU A 66 -15.78 -9.91 -14.27
C LEU A 66 -17.13 -10.57 -14.00
N ASP A 67 -17.13 -11.51 -13.05
CA ASP A 67 -18.33 -12.19 -12.57
C ASP A 67 -19.04 -11.30 -11.53
N TYR A 68 -19.82 -10.36 -12.04
CA TYR A 68 -20.69 -9.49 -11.23
C TYR A 68 -21.96 -9.13 -12.02
N PRO A 69 -23.15 -8.99 -11.38
CA PRO A 69 -24.38 -8.60 -12.08
C PRO A 69 -24.19 -7.30 -12.86
N ARG A 70 -24.50 -7.31 -14.16
CA ARG A 70 -24.23 -6.17 -15.06
C ARG A 70 -25.05 -4.93 -14.70
N ASP A 71 -26.27 -5.13 -14.26
CA ASP A 71 -27.18 -4.08 -13.78
C ASP A 71 -26.73 -3.45 -12.44
N ARG A 72 -25.74 -4.08 -11.78
CA ARG A 72 -25.19 -3.66 -10.49
C ARG A 72 -23.74 -3.18 -10.55
N LEU A 73 -23.13 -3.22 -11.73
CA LEU A 73 -21.73 -2.80 -11.95
C LEU A 73 -21.69 -1.62 -12.92
N ARG A 74 -21.28 -0.47 -12.41
CA ARG A 74 -20.93 0.70 -13.20
C ARG A 74 -19.42 0.83 -13.25
N THR A 75 -18.82 1.12 -14.40
CA THR A 75 -17.38 1.30 -14.54
C THR A 75 -17.08 2.69 -15.08
N ILE A 76 -16.21 3.41 -14.39
CA ILE A 76 -15.80 4.77 -14.77
C ILE A 76 -14.26 4.80 -14.89
N VAL A 77 -13.76 5.19 -16.05
CA VAL A 77 -12.36 5.55 -16.25
C VAL A 77 -12.20 7.02 -15.88
N VAL A 78 -11.30 7.31 -14.96
CA VAL A 78 -10.96 8.67 -14.51
C VAL A 78 -9.60 9.03 -15.11
N SER A 79 -9.58 9.88 -16.14
CA SER A 79 -8.38 10.36 -16.83
C SER A 79 -7.89 11.66 -16.23
N ASP A 80 -6.65 11.69 -15.73
CA ASP A 80 -5.99 12.86 -15.13
C ASP A 80 -5.19 13.63 -16.19
N GLY A 81 -5.87 14.12 -17.26
CA GLY A 81 -5.26 14.91 -18.32
C GLY A 81 -4.30 14.11 -19.19
N SER A 82 -4.69 12.89 -19.61
CA SER A 82 -3.89 12.07 -20.52
C SER A 82 -3.63 12.79 -21.87
N THR A 83 -2.42 12.62 -22.39
CA THR A 83 -1.95 13.24 -23.64
C THR A 83 -1.76 12.24 -24.78
N ASP A 84 -1.96 10.96 -24.50
CA ASP A 84 -1.91 9.83 -25.42
C ASP A 84 -3.33 9.38 -25.84
N ALA A 85 -3.45 8.17 -26.41
CA ALA A 85 -4.73 7.61 -26.84
C ALA A 85 -5.66 7.13 -25.70
N THR A 86 -5.27 7.27 -24.42
CA THR A 86 -6.03 6.76 -23.25
C THR A 86 -7.52 7.15 -23.29
N GLU A 87 -7.81 8.42 -23.53
CA GLU A 87 -9.20 8.89 -23.53
C GLU A 87 -10.00 8.41 -24.75
N ALA A 88 -9.36 8.35 -25.92
CA ALA A 88 -9.99 7.82 -27.13
C ALA A 88 -10.35 6.35 -26.96
N ILE A 89 -9.45 5.57 -26.36
CA ILE A 89 -9.68 4.16 -26.00
C ILE A 89 -10.88 4.04 -25.04
N ALA A 90 -10.91 4.80 -23.95
CA ALA A 90 -12.03 4.74 -23.01
C ALA A 90 -13.37 5.08 -23.68
N ARG A 91 -13.41 6.07 -24.57
CA ARG A 91 -14.64 6.42 -25.34
C ARG A 91 -15.07 5.30 -26.28
N ALA A 92 -14.12 4.57 -26.89
CA ALA A 92 -14.43 3.43 -27.76
C ALA A 92 -15.14 2.29 -27.03
N PHE A 93 -14.94 2.14 -25.70
CA PHE A 93 -15.62 1.17 -24.86
C PHE A 93 -16.98 1.66 -24.29
N ALA A 94 -17.43 2.86 -24.62
CA ALA A 94 -18.72 3.37 -24.17
C ALA A 94 -19.92 2.46 -24.51
N PRO A 95 -20.01 1.81 -25.70
CA PRO A 95 -21.07 0.85 -26.01
C PRO A 95 -21.11 -0.35 -25.08
N GLN A 96 -20.01 -0.65 -24.38
CA GLN A 96 -19.88 -1.72 -23.39
C GLN A 96 -20.23 -1.25 -21.96
N GLY A 97 -20.72 -0.02 -21.80
CA GLY A 97 -21.10 0.55 -20.50
C GLY A 97 -19.93 1.18 -19.72
N ILE A 98 -18.81 1.48 -20.38
CA ILE A 98 -17.67 2.18 -19.78
C ILE A 98 -17.90 3.69 -19.89
N GLU A 99 -17.84 4.38 -18.76
CA GLU A 99 -17.92 5.84 -18.73
C GLU A 99 -16.53 6.47 -18.61
N LEU A 100 -16.31 7.61 -19.27
CA LEU A 100 -15.10 8.40 -19.13
C LEU A 100 -15.39 9.70 -18.36
N LYS A 101 -14.58 9.96 -17.34
CA LYS A 101 -14.44 11.27 -16.68
C LYS A 101 -13.03 11.79 -16.97
N ALA A 102 -12.92 12.65 -17.96
CA ALA A 102 -11.67 13.29 -18.35
C ALA A 102 -11.53 14.65 -17.67
N PHE A 103 -10.34 14.94 -17.16
CA PHE A 103 -10.00 16.22 -16.55
C PHE A 103 -9.01 16.98 -17.42
N PRO A 104 -9.15 18.30 -17.58
CA PRO A 104 -8.20 19.09 -18.33
C PRO A 104 -6.90 19.26 -17.53
N GLY A 105 -5.80 18.84 -18.11
CA GLY A 105 -4.46 18.92 -17.50
C GLY A 105 -4.31 17.99 -16.29
N ARG A 106 -3.08 17.90 -15.80
CA ARG A 106 -2.72 17.06 -14.66
C ARG A 106 -3.07 17.72 -13.33
N GLN A 107 -4.01 17.15 -12.62
CA GLN A 107 -4.43 17.57 -11.28
C GLN A 107 -3.95 16.62 -10.17
N GLY A 108 -3.59 15.40 -10.53
CA GLY A 108 -3.25 14.29 -9.64
C GLY A 108 -4.46 13.39 -9.31
N LYS A 109 -4.18 12.08 -9.19
CA LYS A 109 -5.20 11.02 -8.94
C LYS A 109 -6.22 11.42 -7.88
N VAL A 110 -5.75 11.90 -6.73
CA VAL A 110 -6.62 12.21 -5.57
C VAL A 110 -7.52 13.42 -5.85
N ALA A 111 -7.00 14.45 -6.54
CA ALA A 111 -7.79 15.62 -6.90
C ALA A 111 -8.95 15.26 -7.86
N CYS A 112 -8.67 14.42 -8.87
CA CYS A 112 -9.69 13.90 -9.78
C CYS A 112 -10.74 13.04 -9.03
N LEU A 113 -10.29 12.15 -8.15
CA LEU A 113 -11.18 11.30 -7.36
C LEU A 113 -12.07 12.11 -6.42
N ASN A 114 -11.55 13.16 -5.78
CA ASN A 114 -12.35 14.06 -4.93
C ASN A 114 -13.51 14.73 -5.68
N GLN A 115 -13.39 14.93 -6.99
CA GLN A 115 -14.44 15.50 -7.83
C GLN A 115 -15.46 14.45 -8.29
N VAL A 116 -15.01 13.21 -8.53
CA VAL A 116 -15.89 12.12 -9.02
C VAL A 116 -16.66 11.46 -7.89
N LEU A 117 -16.01 11.13 -6.79
CA LEU A 117 -16.57 10.31 -5.70
C LEU A 117 -17.85 10.87 -5.06
N PRO A 118 -17.99 12.19 -4.82
CA PRO A 118 -19.22 12.76 -4.25
C PRO A 118 -20.46 12.59 -5.13
N SER A 119 -20.29 12.50 -6.46
CA SER A 119 -21.38 12.37 -7.42
C SER A 119 -21.89 10.94 -7.62
N LEU A 120 -21.21 9.95 -7.04
CA LEU A 120 -21.59 8.55 -7.17
C LEU A 120 -22.81 8.21 -6.31
N THR A 121 -23.64 7.29 -6.81
CA THR A 121 -24.86 6.83 -6.12
C THR A 121 -24.80 5.36 -5.70
N SER A 122 -23.79 4.61 -6.14
CA SER A 122 -23.62 3.20 -5.77
C SER A 122 -23.37 3.02 -4.27
N GLU A 123 -23.71 1.86 -3.76
CA GLU A 123 -23.47 1.49 -2.36
C GLU A 123 -21.96 1.35 -2.05
N LEU A 124 -21.24 0.74 -2.98
CA LEU A 124 -19.80 0.49 -2.86
C LEU A 124 -19.03 1.20 -3.98
N VAL A 125 -17.82 1.61 -3.64
CA VAL A 125 -16.81 2.04 -4.60
C VAL A 125 -15.67 1.04 -4.58
N VAL A 126 -15.24 0.59 -5.75
CA VAL A 126 -14.04 -0.22 -5.92
C VAL A 126 -12.99 0.61 -6.63
N MET A 127 -11.82 0.73 -6.01
CA MET A 127 -10.68 1.45 -6.58
C MET A 127 -9.79 0.49 -7.34
N SER A 128 -9.36 0.90 -8.53
CA SER A 128 -8.47 0.14 -9.40
C SER A 128 -7.51 1.04 -10.15
N ASP A 129 -6.30 0.54 -10.36
CA ASP A 129 -5.37 1.13 -11.33
C ASP A 129 -5.61 0.54 -12.73
N ALA A 130 -5.25 1.25 -13.79
CA ALA A 130 -5.47 0.83 -15.17
C ALA A 130 -4.69 -0.43 -15.57
N ASN A 131 -3.61 -0.75 -14.86
CA ASN A 131 -2.76 -1.92 -15.10
C ASN A 131 -3.07 -3.11 -14.20
N SER A 132 -4.07 -3.02 -13.32
CA SER A 132 -4.43 -4.07 -12.34
C SER A 132 -5.51 -4.98 -12.92
N MET A 133 -5.14 -6.19 -13.37
CA MET A 133 -6.06 -7.17 -13.95
C MET A 133 -6.71 -8.02 -12.86
N TYR A 134 -8.02 -8.00 -12.75
CA TYR A 134 -8.77 -8.72 -11.72
C TYR A 134 -9.07 -10.16 -12.12
N GLU A 135 -8.98 -11.09 -11.18
CA GLU A 135 -9.60 -12.40 -11.35
C GLU A 135 -11.13 -12.25 -11.45
N PRO A 136 -11.82 -13.11 -12.26
CA PRO A 136 -13.25 -12.95 -12.52
C PRO A 136 -14.11 -12.80 -11.25
N ALA A 137 -13.85 -13.58 -10.20
CA ALA A 137 -14.62 -13.58 -8.97
C ALA A 137 -14.21 -12.48 -7.95
N SER A 138 -13.24 -11.62 -8.27
CA SER A 138 -12.66 -10.69 -7.28
C SER A 138 -13.67 -9.68 -6.74
N LEU A 139 -14.57 -9.15 -7.58
CA LEU A 139 -15.61 -8.22 -7.12
C LEU A 139 -16.59 -8.89 -6.16
N ARG A 140 -17.04 -10.11 -6.46
CA ARG A 140 -17.91 -10.88 -5.55
C ARG A 140 -17.22 -11.16 -4.22
N ARG A 141 -15.95 -11.56 -4.27
CA ARG A 141 -15.14 -11.83 -3.06
C ARG A 141 -14.98 -10.60 -2.18
N LEU A 142 -14.87 -9.41 -2.74
CA LEU A 142 -14.87 -8.17 -1.97
C LEU A 142 -16.28 -7.85 -1.45
N ALA A 143 -17.29 -7.88 -2.33
CA ALA A 143 -18.63 -7.39 -2.06
C ALA A 143 -19.37 -8.17 -0.98
N ARG A 144 -19.19 -9.50 -0.89
CA ARG A 144 -19.89 -10.36 0.08
C ARG A 144 -19.60 -10.00 1.55
N HIS A 145 -18.46 -9.38 1.85
CA HIS A 145 -18.15 -8.91 3.20
C HIS A 145 -19.03 -7.77 3.69
N PHE A 146 -19.59 -6.99 2.77
CA PHE A 146 -20.45 -5.85 3.09
C PHE A 146 -21.87 -6.23 3.50
N GLY A 147 -22.21 -7.50 3.53
CA GLY A 147 -23.40 -8.01 4.22
C GLY A 147 -23.39 -7.71 5.72
N SER A 148 -22.21 -7.54 6.35
CA SER A 148 -22.10 -7.01 7.70
C SER A 148 -22.05 -5.48 7.69
N ALA A 149 -22.91 -4.85 8.51
CA ALA A 149 -22.95 -3.39 8.63
C ALA A 149 -21.65 -2.79 9.19
N ASP A 150 -20.90 -3.57 9.99
CA ASP A 150 -19.66 -3.15 10.62
C ASP A 150 -18.49 -3.05 9.64
N VAL A 151 -18.59 -3.67 8.46
CA VAL A 151 -17.53 -3.65 7.45
C VAL A 151 -17.63 -2.39 6.62
N GLY A 152 -16.62 -1.54 6.70
CA GLY A 152 -16.54 -0.30 5.95
C GLY A 152 -15.62 -0.36 4.73
N CYS A 153 -14.59 -1.22 4.77
CA CYS A 153 -13.63 -1.39 3.66
C CYS A 153 -13.11 -2.83 3.60
N VAL A 154 -12.83 -3.31 2.40
CA VAL A 154 -12.22 -4.61 2.13
C VAL A 154 -11.13 -4.45 1.09
N CYS A 155 -9.90 -4.83 1.43
CA CYS A 155 -8.74 -4.80 0.53
C CYS A 155 -8.50 -6.19 -0.05
N GLY A 156 -8.27 -6.27 -1.36
CA GLY A 156 -7.82 -7.49 -2.04
C GLY A 156 -6.30 -7.67 -2.04
N GLU A 157 -5.85 -8.72 -2.70
CA GLU A 157 -4.44 -9.06 -2.86
C GLU A 157 -3.92 -8.68 -4.24
N LEU A 158 -2.80 -7.95 -4.26
CA LEU A 158 -2.03 -7.70 -5.48
C LEU A 158 -0.97 -8.77 -5.65
N LEU A 159 -0.95 -9.38 -6.83
CA LEU A 159 0.08 -10.31 -7.28
C LEU A 159 0.83 -9.70 -8.47
N TYR A 160 2.07 -10.09 -8.66
CA TYR A 160 2.87 -9.73 -9.83
C TYR A 160 3.02 -10.93 -10.78
N ASP A 161 2.80 -10.70 -12.07
CA ASP A 161 2.77 -11.75 -13.11
C ASP A 161 4.16 -12.36 -13.37
N ASN A 162 5.21 -11.55 -13.22
CA ASN A 162 6.59 -11.97 -13.40
C ASN A 162 7.42 -11.65 -12.14
N PRO A 163 7.27 -12.43 -11.04
CA PRO A 163 8.06 -12.21 -9.84
C PRO A 163 9.57 -12.38 -10.08
N GLU A 164 9.98 -13.03 -11.18
CA GLU A 164 11.38 -13.17 -11.60
C GLU A 164 11.97 -11.86 -12.17
N ARG A 165 11.13 -10.98 -12.72
CA ARG A 165 11.51 -9.63 -13.17
C ARG A 165 11.55 -8.61 -12.03
N LEU A 166 10.93 -8.91 -10.90
CA LEU A 166 11.21 -8.21 -9.67
C LEU A 166 12.69 -8.50 -9.37
N ALA A 167 13.53 -7.49 -9.61
CA ALA A 167 14.99 -7.56 -9.64
C ALA A 167 15.64 -8.16 -8.39
N SER A 168 14.90 -8.51 -7.37
CA SER A 168 15.30 -8.72 -6.01
C SER A 168 15.17 -10.16 -5.47
N GLY A 169 14.78 -11.14 -6.29
CA GLY A 169 14.85 -12.56 -5.90
C GLY A 169 14.14 -12.94 -4.59
N GLU A 170 14.72 -13.87 -3.83
CA GLU A 170 14.16 -14.44 -2.58
C GLU A 170 14.05 -13.44 -1.43
N GLY A 171 14.91 -12.42 -1.37
CA GLY A 171 14.85 -11.38 -0.33
C GLY A 171 13.58 -10.54 -0.38
N GLU A 172 13.17 -10.15 -1.57
CA GLU A 172 11.92 -9.45 -1.76
C GLU A 172 10.71 -10.35 -1.49
N ARG A 173 10.78 -11.61 -1.91
CA ARG A 173 9.74 -12.60 -1.59
C ARG A 173 9.57 -12.79 -0.09
N ALA A 174 10.66 -12.85 0.67
CA ALA A 174 10.63 -12.95 2.14
C ALA A 174 10.02 -11.70 2.78
N TYR A 175 10.43 -10.50 2.33
CA TYR A 175 9.86 -9.24 2.79
C TYR A 175 8.36 -9.15 2.49
N TRP A 176 7.95 -9.43 1.26
CA TRP A 176 6.53 -9.44 0.87
C TRP A 176 5.75 -10.55 1.57
N GLY A 177 6.38 -11.69 1.87
CA GLY A 177 5.81 -12.74 2.71
C GLY A 177 5.49 -12.25 4.11
N TYR A 178 6.43 -11.54 4.72
CA TYR A 178 6.26 -10.91 6.03
C TYR A 178 5.14 -9.85 6.00
N GLU A 179 5.15 -8.94 5.03
CA GLU A 179 4.12 -7.91 4.87
C GLU A 179 2.71 -8.50 4.69
N ARG A 180 2.58 -9.55 3.87
CA ARG A 180 1.33 -10.30 3.71
C ARG A 180 0.89 -10.94 5.02
N GLY A 181 1.83 -11.47 5.80
CA GLY A 181 1.57 -12.00 7.13
C GLY A 181 0.97 -10.94 8.08
N VAL A 182 1.59 -9.76 8.13
CA VAL A 182 1.09 -8.63 8.94
C VAL A 182 -0.29 -8.19 8.45
N LYS A 183 -0.50 -8.03 7.15
CA LYS A 183 -1.83 -7.68 6.57
C LYS A 183 -2.91 -8.72 6.92
N ARG A 184 -2.57 -10.00 6.90
CA ARG A 184 -3.51 -11.07 7.32
C ARG A 184 -3.86 -10.97 8.81
N LEU A 185 -2.87 -10.67 9.66
CA LEU A 185 -3.10 -10.47 11.09
C LEU A 185 -3.98 -9.24 11.35
N GLU A 186 -3.72 -8.11 10.71
CA GLU A 186 -4.53 -6.91 10.80
C GLU A 186 -5.94 -7.13 10.24
N GLY A 187 -6.03 -7.61 9.01
CA GLY A 187 -7.30 -7.81 8.32
C GLY A 187 -8.20 -8.86 8.97
N GLY A 188 -7.63 -9.94 9.51
CA GLY A 188 -8.38 -10.95 10.26
C GLY A 188 -8.97 -10.43 11.59
N ARG A 189 -8.57 -9.22 12.00
CA ARG A 189 -9.08 -8.50 13.19
C ARG A 189 -9.92 -7.27 12.84
N GLY A 190 -10.26 -7.10 11.56
CA GLY A 190 -10.95 -5.89 11.10
C GLY A 190 -10.11 -4.62 11.21
N ALA A 191 -8.80 -4.78 11.32
CA ALA A 191 -7.88 -3.73 11.76
C ALA A 191 -6.81 -3.40 10.70
N LEU A 192 -7.05 -3.72 9.41
CA LEU A 192 -6.11 -3.39 8.34
C LEU A 192 -5.87 -1.88 8.31
N LEU A 193 -4.58 -1.49 8.31
CA LEU A 193 -4.21 -0.09 8.43
C LEU A 193 -4.32 0.67 7.10
N GLY A 194 -4.02 0.02 5.99
CA GLY A 194 -4.07 0.64 4.65
C GLY A 194 -4.50 -0.36 3.60
N ALA A 195 -5.04 0.12 2.50
CA ALA A 195 -5.42 -0.69 1.37
C ALA A 195 -4.29 -0.77 0.33
N ASN A 196 -4.54 -1.55 -0.70
CA ASN A 196 -3.73 -1.63 -1.90
C ASN A 196 -4.45 -0.88 -3.01
N GLY A 197 -3.88 0.19 -3.54
CA GLY A 197 -4.50 1.03 -4.56
C GLY A 197 -4.99 0.30 -5.79
N ALA A 198 -4.41 -0.88 -6.04
CA ALA A 198 -4.77 -1.76 -7.16
C ALA A 198 -6.14 -2.43 -7.00
N ILE A 199 -6.55 -2.74 -5.75
CA ILE A 199 -7.81 -3.47 -5.49
C ILE A 199 -8.30 -3.27 -4.05
N TYR A 200 -9.27 -2.41 -3.84
CA TYR A 200 -10.04 -2.34 -2.59
C TYR A 200 -11.43 -1.77 -2.82
N ALA A 201 -12.37 -2.19 -1.98
CA ALA A 201 -13.74 -1.73 -1.97
C ALA A 201 -14.08 -1.05 -0.64
N TYR A 202 -14.93 -0.03 -0.67
CA TYR A 202 -15.43 0.60 0.55
C TYR A 202 -16.86 1.13 0.38
N ARG A 203 -17.56 1.33 1.50
CA ARG A 203 -18.88 1.97 1.47
C ARG A 203 -18.74 3.42 1.04
N ARG A 204 -19.39 3.79 -0.07
CA ARG A 204 -19.36 5.15 -0.60
C ARG A 204 -19.75 6.20 0.45
N ALA A 205 -20.74 5.91 1.28
CA ALA A 205 -21.20 6.81 2.33
C ALA A 205 -20.11 7.20 3.35
N LEU A 206 -19.03 6.42 3.45
CA LEU A 206 -17.89 6.68 4.35
C LEU A 206 -16.79 7.52 3.70
N PHE A 207 -16.93 7.87 2.43
CA PHE A 207 -15.96 8.71 1.74
C PHE A 207 -15.96 10.13 2.32
N ARG A 208 -14.76 10.65 2.54
CA ARG A 208 -14.50 12.08 2.82
C ARG A 208 -13.35 12.54 1.92
N PRO A 209 -13.39 13.77 1.39
CA PRO A 209 -12.31 14.30 0.55
C PRO A 209 -10.95 14.15 1.20
N VAL A 210 -9.95 13.79 0.38
CA VAL A 210 -8.57 13.55 0.79
C VAL A 210 -7.71 14.71 0.29
N ASP A 211 -6.75 15.19 1.09
CA ASP A 211 -5.76 16.17 0.62
C ASP A 211 -5.02 15.57 -0.59
N PRO A 212 -4.96 16.26 -1.75
CA PRO A 212 -4.27 15.77 -2.95
C PRO A 212 -2.80 15.40 -2.75
N ARG A 213 -2.18 15.88 -1.66
CA ARG A 213 -0.80 15.55 -1.29
C ARG A 213 -0.69 14.31 -0.41
N MET A 214 -1.76 13.54 -0.25
CA MET A 214 -1.82 12.30 0.53
C MET A 214 -2.22 11.12 -0.35
N PHE A 215 -1.92 9.91 0.11
CA PHE A 215 -2.40 8.68 -0.55
C PHE A 215 -3.82 8.34 -0.10
N CYS A 216 -4.75 8.28 -1.06
CA CYS A 216 -6.12 7.87 -0.78
C CYS A 216 -6.20 6.43 -0.24
N ASP A 217 -5.31 5.56 -0.70
CA ASP A 217 -5.24 4.14 -0.33
C ASP A 217 -4.83 3.91 1.13
N ASP A 218 -4.16 4.89 1.75
CA ASP A 218 -3.88 4.92 3.19
C ASP A 218 -4.98 5.67 3.95
N VAL A 219 -5.35 6.88 3.46
CA VAL A 219 -6.23 7.79 4.20
C VAL A 219 -7.67 7.27 4.30
N ILE A 220 -8.24 6.77 3.20
CA ILE A 220 -9.64 6.30 3.18
C ILE A 220 -9.85 5.14 4.17
N PRO A 221 -9.06 4.03 4.14
CA PRO A 221 -9.23 2.93 5.08
C PRO A 221 -9.01 3.36 6.53
N ILE A 222 -8.01 4.20 6.80
CA ILE A 222 -7.73 4.66 8.17
C ILE A 222 -8.88 5.52 8.71
N ARG A 223 -9.45 6.43 7.92
CA ARG A 223 -10.63 7.22 8.31
C ARG A 223 -11.86 6.36 8.55
N ILE A 224 -12.05 5.32 7.75
CA ILE A 224 -13.11 4.32 7.96
C ILE A 224 -12.93 3.63 9.32
N ARG A 225 -11.70 3.29 9.70
CA ARG A 225 -11.40 2.75 11.02
C ARG A 225 -11.59 3.76 12.16
N ILE A 226 -11.20 5.00 11.96
CA ILE A 226 -11.45 6.10 12.92
C ILE A 226 -12.95 6.27 13.13
N ALA A 227 -13.76 6.13 12.08
CA ALA A 227 -15.22 6.15 12.17
C ALA A 227 -15.83 4.92 12.89
N GLY A 228 -15.04 3.92 13.24
CA GLY A 228 -15.47 2.74 14.00
C GLY A 228 -15.79 1.51 13.18
N PHE A 229 -15.63 1.56 11.86
CA PHE A 229 -15.87 0.42 10.99
C PHE A 229 -14.65 -0.49 10.87
N GLN A 230 -14.88 -1.74 10.48
CA GLN A 230 -13.83 -2.71 10.20
C GLN A 230 -13.23 -2.48 8.80
N VAL A 231 -11.93 -2.69 8.70
CA VAL A 231 -11.20 -2.76 7.43
C VAL A 231 -10.58 -4.15 7.32
N LEU A 232 -11.04 -4.93 6.35
CA LEU A 232 -10.70 -6.34 6.17
C LEU A 232 -9.65 -6.53 5.06
N TYR A 233 -9.03 -7.70 5.08
CA TYR A 233 -8.19 -8.19 3.98
C TYR A 233 -8.76 -9.51 3.45
N GLU A 234 -9.11 -9.54 2.16
CA GLU A 234 -9.62 -10.73 1.46
C GLU A 234 -8.57 -11.22 0.44
N PRO A 235 -7.69 -12.15 0.82
CA PRO A 235 -6.60 -12.61 -0.05
C PRO A 235 -7.06 -13.41 -1.26
N ARG A 236 -8.34 -13.82 -1.33
CA ARG A 236 -8.92 -14.48 -2.50
C ARG A 236 -9.44 -13.51 -3.54
N ALA A 237 -9.65 -12.23 -3.18
CA ALA A 237 -9.94 -11.17 -4.14
C ALA A 237 -8.63 -10.67 -4.74
N ARG A 238 -8.27 -11.15 -5.91
CA ARG A 238 -6.93 -10.96 -6.48
C ARG A 238 -6.93 -10.06 -7.70
N CYS A 239 -5.90 -9.28 -7.81
CA CYS A 239 -5.51 -8.63 -9.05
C CYS A 239 -4.04 -8.93 -9.37
N VAL A 240 -3.71 -8.89 -10.65
CA VAL A 240 -2.37 -9.15 -11.17
C VAL A 240 -1.87 -7.91 -11.89
N GLU A 241 -0.64 -7.50 -11.61
CA GLU A 241 0.07 -6.44 -12.31
C GLU A 241 1.38 -6.97 -12.89
N GLU A 242 1.82 -6.39 -13.99
CA GLU A 242 3.17 -6.64 -14.51
C GLU A 242 4.21 -5.98 -13.58
N ALA A 243 5.26 -6.73 -13.25
CA ALA A 243 6.37 -6.20 -12.48
C ALA A 243 7.13 -5.16 -13.32
N VAL A 244 7.47 -4.02 -12.68
CA VAL A 244 8.28 -2.96 -13.31
C VAL A 244 9.76 -3.14 -12.97
N GLY A 245 10.64 -2.57 -13.80
CA GLY A 245 12.08 -2.61 -13.57
C GLY A 245 12.50 -1.88 -12.28
N GLU A 246 13.68 -2.25 -11.77
CA GLU A 246 14.22 -1.80 -10.46
C GLU A 246 14.29 -0.28 -10.30
N GLU A 247 14.72 0.43 -11.31
CA GLU A 247 14.84 1.91 -11.26
C GLU A 247 13.49 2.59 -11.09
N THR A 248 12.47 2.11 -11.79
CA THR A 248 11.09 2.61 -11.68
C THR A 248 10.52 2.31 -10.30
N GLU A 249 10.82 1.12 -9.76
CA GLU A 249 10.40 0.73 -8.40
C GLU A 249 11.07 1.59 -7.32
N LEU A 250 12.36 1.89 -7.43
CA LEU A 250 13.06 2.78 -6.49
C LEU A 250 12.51 4.21 -6.52
N ARG A 251 12.22 4.77 -7.70
CA ARG A 251 11.55 6.08 -7.84
C ARG A 251 10.16 6.06 -7.19
N ARG A 252 9.39 5.01 -7.44
CA ARG A 252 8.08 4.79 -6.82
C ARG A 252 8.18 4.74 -5.30
N ARG A 253 9.15 4.01 -4.72
CA ARG A 253 9.35 3.89 -3.27
C ARG A 253 9.73 5.21 -2.60
N ARG A 254 10.58 6.03 -3.22
CA ARG A 254 10.93 7.36 -2.72
C ARG A 254 9.68 8.25 -2.62
N ARG A 255 8.86 8.28 -3.67
CA ARG A 255 7.58 8.99 -3.67
C ARG A 255 6.62 8.43 -2.61
N HIS A 256 6.52 7.10 -2.51
CA HIS A 256 5.69 6.47 -1.49
C HIS A 256 6.12 6.80 -0.07
N ALA A 257 7.40 7.02 0.18
CA ALA A 257 7.89 7.37 1.51
C ALA A 257 7.43 8.79 1.90
N SER A 258 7.62 9.80 1.05
CA SER A 258 7.26 11.19 1.39
C SER A 258 5.75 11.41 1.51
N PHE A 259 4.95 10.96 0.52
CA PHE A 259 3.49 11.05 0.59
C PHE A 259 2.91 10.21 1.71
N GLY A 260 3.47 9.01 1.92
CA GLY A 260 3.08 8.12 3.01
C GLY A 260 3.33 8.75 4.38
N MET A 261 4.50 9.38 4.60
CA MET A 261 4.81 10.08 5.85
C MET A 261 3.81 11.20 6.15
N ARG A 262 3.45 12.01 5.13
CA ARG A 262 2.43 13.06 5.25
C ARG A 262 1.07 12.47 5.60
N SER A 263 0.65 11.43 4.88
CA SER A 263 -0.60 10.71 5.14
C SER A 263 -0.65 10.16 6.56
N MET A 264 0.39 9.44 6.99
CA MET A 264 0.42 8.83 8.32
C MET A 264 0.49 9.86 9.45
N ALA A 265 1.26 10.94 9.29
CA ALA A 265 1.31 12.01 10.29
C ALA A 265 -0.07 12.67 10.48
N ALA A 266 -0.81 12.91 9.38
CA ALA A 266 -2.17 13.42 9.45
C ALA A 266 -3.12 12.42 10.11
N MET A 267 -3.05 11.15 9.73
CA MET A 267 -3.92 10.10 10.28
C MET A 267 -3.65 9.81 11.77
N VAL A 268 -2.39 9.87 12.22
CA VAL A 268 -2.07 9.77 13.64
C VAL A 268 -2.70 10.91 14.44
N ARG A 269 -2.64 12.14 13.92
CA ARG A 269 -3.28 13.31 14.58
C ARG A 269 -4.80 13.13 14.61
N GLU A 270 -5.43 12.76 13.49
CA GLU A 270 -6.87 12.55 13.40
C GLU A 270 -7.34 11.40 14.33
N ALA A 271 -6.60 10.28 14.37
CA ALA A 271 -6.89 9.16 15.24
C ALA A 271 -6.78 9.53 16.73
N ARG A 272 -5.73 10.28 17.13
CA ARG A 272 -5.57 10.73 18.52
C ARG A 272 -6.67 11.70 18.92
N ALA A 273 -6.98 12.68 18.09
CA ALA A 273 -8.07 13.62 18.33
C ALA A 273 -9.45 12.94 18.48
N SER A 274 -9.64 11.81 17.80
CA SER A 274 -10.86 11.00 17.86
C SER A 274 -10.84 9.91 18.95
N GLY A 275 -9.81 9.87 19.81
CA GLY A 275 -9.67 8.85 20.85
C GLY A 275 -9.35 7.43 20.35
N ARG A 276 -9.01 7.28 19.05
CA ARG A 276 -8.72 5.97 18.43
C ARG A 276 -7.23 5.60 18.58
N VAL A 277 -6.81 5.44 19.83
CA VAL A 277 -5.40 5.19 20.21
C VAL A 277 -4.79 3.99 19.48
N LEU A 278 -5.56 2.92 19.30
CA LEU A 278 -5.10 1.71 18.60
C LEU A 278 -4.72 2.02 17.14
N VAL A 279 -5.50 2.84 16.43
CA VAL A 279 -5.20 3.24 15.04
C VAL A 279 -3.92 4.06 14.99
N ALA A 280 -3.75 5.00 15.93
CA ALA A 280 -2.52 5.79 16.05
C ALA A 280 -1.30 4.91 16.36
N TYR A 281 -1.43 3.96 17.29
CA TYR A 281 -0.39 2.98 17.63
C TYR A 281 0.03 2.16 16.40
N GLN A 282 -0.94 1.64 15.63
CA GLN A 282 -0.67 0.88 14.42
C GLN A 282 0.05 1.73 13.38
N ALA A 283 -0.41 2.97 13.11
CA ALA A 283 0.21 3.88 12.15
C ALA A 283 1.67 4.21 12.51
N VAL A 284 1.94 4.44 13.80
CA VAL A 284 3.30 4.68 14.28
C VAL A 284 4.16 3.42 14.14
N SER A 285 3.70 2.29 14.69
CA SER A 285 4.51 1.07 14.78
C SER A 285 4.72 0.40 13.43
N HIS A 286 3.69 0.32 12.58
CA HIS A 286 3.76 -0.40 11.32
C HIS A 286 4.35 0.44 10.17
N ARG A 287 4.13 1.77 10.17
CA ARG A 287 4.53 2.63 9.04
C ARG A 287 5.64 3.59 9.44
N ILE A 288 5.41 4.47 10.43
CA ILE A 288 6.33 5.56 10.74
C ILE A 288 7.68 5.04 11.19
N LEU A 289 7.73 4.14 12.19
CA LEU A 289 9.01 3.63 12.70
C LEU A 289 9.85 2.97 11.60
N ARG A 290 9.25 2.31 10.63
CA ARG A 290 9.98 1.67 9.53
C ARG A 290 10.60 2.67 8.56
N TRP A 291 9.95 3.79 8.29
CA TRP A 291 10.53 4.84 7.43
C TRP A 291 11.75 5.49 8.05
N PHE A 292 11.82 5.53 9.38
CA PHE A 292 12.99 6.01 10.11
C PHE A 292 14.06 4.92 10.37
N GLY A 293 14.01 3.79 9.68
CA GLY A 293 14.93 2.67 9.88
C GLY A 293 16.40 3.05 9.83
N SER A 294 16.82 3.91 8.88
CA SER A 294 18.20 4.42 8.80
C SER A 294 18.60 5.23 10.04
N LEU A 295 17.69 6.04 10.58
CA LEU A 295 17.94 6.79 11.81
C LEU A 295 18.17 5.83 12.99
N TRP A 296 17.33 4.81 13.14
CA TRP A 296 17.46 3.83 14.22
C TRP A 296 18.78 3.09 14.14
N LEU A 297 19.21 2.68 12.93
CA LEU A 297 20.50 2.05 12.72
C LEU A 297 21.67 2.97 13.06
N LEU A 298 21.60 4.25 12.71
CA LEU A 298 22.60 5.25 13.08
C LEU A 298 22.68 5.47 14.59
N LEU A 299 21.53 5.50 15.29
CA LEU A 299 21.49 5.60 16.75
C LEU A 299 22.12 4.37 17.43
N ILE A 300 21.84 3.17 16.91
CA ILE A 300 22.46 1.93 17.39
C ILE A 300 23.98 2.01 17.18
N LEU A 301 24.42 2.37 15.98
CA LEU A 301 25.85 2.49 15.66
C LEU A 301 26.57 3.49 16.59
N SER A 302 25.98 4.69 16.75
CA SER A 302 26.54 5.75 17.60
C SER A 302 26.54 5.40 19.09
N GLY A 303 25.57 4.60 19.55
CA GLY A 303 25.47 4.18 20.95
C GLY A 303 26.33 2.97 21.33
N THR A 304 26.70 2.15 20.36
CA THR A 304 27.45 0.89 20.57
C THR A 304 28.76 1.04 21.34
N PRO A 305 29.63 2.04 21.06
CA PRO A 305 30.89 2.22 21.80
C PRO A 305 30.73 2.42 23.31
N TRP A 306 29.56 2.89 23.73
CA TRP A 306 29.26 3.24 25.12
C TRP A 306 28.63 2.10 25.92
N LEU A 307 28.40 0.94 25.28
CA LEU A 307 27.87 -0.23 25.98
C LEU A 307 28.95 -0.85 26.88
N PRO A 308 28.57 -1.40 28.05
CA PRO A 308 29.49 -2.17 28.87
C PRO A 308 29.83 -3.51 28.20
N SER A 309 31.01 -4.08 28.55
CA SER A 309 31.34 -5.47 28.19
C SER A 309 30.40 -6.42 28.89
N PRO A 310 29.96 -7.53 28.27
CA PRO A 310 30.32 -8.00 26.90
C PRO A 310 29.41 -7.43 25.78
N TRP A 311 28.39 -6.63 26.12
CA TRP A 311 27.35 -6.16 25.19
C TRP A 311 27.92 -5.31 24.05
N ARG A 312 28.97 -4.51 24.32
CA ARG A 312 29.66 -3.74 23.28
C ARG A 312 30.23 -4.63 22.18
N GLY A 313 30.93 -5.70 22.57
CA GLY A 313 31.50 -6.64 21.60
C GLY A 313 30.43 -7.36 20.77
N LEU A 314 29.38 -7.82 21.43
CA LEU A 314 28.24 -8.49 20.75
C LEU A 314 27.53 -7.54 19.78
N ALA A 315 27.23 -6.30 20.20
CA ALA A 315 26.57 -5.32 19.34
C ALA A 315 27.45 -4.90 18.16
N ALA A 316 28.74 -4.65 18.39
CA ALA A 316 29.69 -4.31 17.34
C ALA A 316 29.87 -5.46 16.33
N GLY A 317 30.00 -6.71 16.81
CA GLY A 317 30.10 -7.90 15.96
C GLY A 317 28.83 -8.11 15.12
N GLY A 318 27.64 -7.98 15.73
CA GLY A 318 26.37 -8.10 15.03
C GLY A 318 26.21 -7.03 13.93
N GLN A 319 26.60 -5.78 14.20
CA GLN A 319 26.57 -4.71 13.21
C GLN A 319 27.62 -4.93 12.09
N ALA A 320 28.84 -5.34 12.44
CA ALA A 320 29.85 -5.67 11.44
C ALA A 320 29.39 -6.79 10.51
N LEU A 321 28.73 -7.83 11.05
CA LEU A 321 28.13 -8.90 10.26
C LEU A 321 27.01 -8.37 9.35
N LEU A 322 26.10 -7.56 9.88
CA LEU A 322 24.98 -6.99 9.12
C LEU A 322 25.46 -6.11 7.96
N TYR A 323 26.33 -5.13 8.26
CA TYR A 323 26.82 -4.21 7.24
C TYR A 323 27.80 -4.88 6.27
N GLY A 324 28.63 -5.80 6.75
CA GLY A 324 29.52 -6.61 5.90
C GLY A 324 28.75 -7.52 4.95
N ALA A 325 27.74 -8.21 5.44
CA ALA A 325 26.85 -9.03 4.61
C ALA A 325 26.09 -8.19 3.57
N ALA A 326 25.61 -7.00 3.96
CA ALA A 326 24.95 -6.08 3.04
C ALA A 326 25.90 -5.55 1.96
N ALA A 327 27.11 -5.15 2.32
CA ALA A 327 28.13 -4.70 1.37
C ALA A 327 28.52 -5.81 0.38
N LEU A 328 28.72 -7.02 0.88
CA LEU A 328 29.04 -8.17 0.03
C LEU A 328 27.84 -8.52 -0.88
N GLY A 329 26.62 -8.49 -0.35
CA GLY A 329 25.40 -8.71 -1.14
C GLY A 329 25.26 -7.69 -2.27
N PHE A 330 25.55 -6.42 -2.00
CA PHE A 330 25.56 -5.35 -3.02
C PHE A 330 26.63 -5.61 -4.10
N LEU A 331 27.85 -5.98 -3.72
CA LEU A 331 28.92 -6.26 -4.67
C LEU A 331 28.61 -7.47 -5.55
N LEU A 332 28.12 -8.55 -4.96
CA LEU A 332 27.74 -9.76 -5.69
C LEU A 332 26.59 -9.50 -6.66
N ASP A 333 25.59 -8.72 -6.25
CA ASP A 333 24.46 -8.34 -7.13
C ASP A 333 24.96 -7.52 -8.35
N ARG A 334 25.92 -6.60 -8.15
CA ARG A 334 26.60 -5.88 -9.22
C ARG A 334 27.36 -6.77 -10.20
N MET A 335 27.83 -7.93 -9.74
CA MET A 335 28.50 -8.95 -10.56
C MET A 335 27.53 -9.95 -11.19
N GLY A 336 26.20 -9.76 -11.00
CA GLY A 336 25.19 -10.71 -11.47
C GLY A 336 25.07 -11.99 -10.64
N LEU A 337 25.76 -12.06 -9.50
CA LEU A 337 25.74 -13.20 -8.58
C LEU A 337 24.80 -12.88 -7.42
N ARG A 338 23.69 -13.60 -7.30
CA ARG A 338 22.72 -13.39 -6.23
C ARG A 338 22.78 -14.53 -5.21
N VAL A 339 23.29 -14.21 -4.02
CA VAL A 339 23.28 -15.09 -2.86
C VAL A 339 22.22 -14.56 -1.88
N THR A 340 21.10 -15.26 -1.77
CA THR A 340 19.92 -14.84 -0.98
C THR A 340 20.24 -14.37 0.43
N LEU A 341 21.08 -15.12 1.16
CA LEU A 341 21.44 -14.81 2.54
C LEU A 341 22.17 -13.45 2.67
N LEU A 342 22.94 -13.05 1.67
CA LEU A 342 23.67 -11.78 1.64
C LEU A 342 22.83 -10.66 1.02
N TYR A 343 21.91 -11.00 0.13
CA TYR A 343 21.02 -10.05 -0.50
C TYR A 343 19.97 -9.49 0.49
N LEU A 344 19.47 -10.30 1.43
CA LEU A 344 18.52 -9.89 2.45
C LEU A 344 18.96 -8.66 3.27
N PRO A 345 20.17 -8.65 3.89
CA PRO A 345 20.70 -7.47 4.59
C PRO A 345 20.86 -6.26 3.68
N TYR A 346 21.36 -6.44 2.45
CA TYR A 346 21.47 -5.35 1.46
C TYR A 346 20.11 -4.73 1.16
N TYR A 347 19.12 -5.55 0.85
CA TYR A 347 17.76 -5.09 0.53
C TYR A 347 17.11 -4.37 1.72
N ALA A 348 17.27 -4.90 2.94
CA ALA A 348 16.77 -4.26 4.15
C ALA A 348 17.37 -2.85 4.34
N LEU A 349 18.68 -2.70 4.16
CA LEU A 349 19.35 -1.39 4.23
C LEU A 349 18.91 -0.44 3.10
N ALA A 350 18.75 -0.94 1.88
CA ALA A 350 18.25 -0.15 0.75
C ALA A 350 16.83 0.39 1.00
N LEU A 351 15.95 -0.43 1.61
CA LEU A 351 14.61 0.01 2.01
C LEU A 351 14.66 1.14 3.05
N THR A 352 15.53 1.03 4.07
CA THR A 352 15.68 2.09 5.08
C THR A 352 16.23 3.37 4.46
N GLY A 353 17.14 3.27 3.48
CA GLY A 353 17.67 4.39 2.70
C GLY A 353 16.60 5.13 1.89
N ALA A 354 15.66 4.38 1.29
CA ALA A 354 14.52 4.99 0.60
C ALA A 354 13.63 5.82 1.55
N GLY A 355 13.46 5.37 2.81
CA GLY A 355 12.78 6.12 3.86
C GLY A 355 13.46 7.46 4.16
N ALA A 356 14.80 7.45 4.32
CA ALA A 356 15.59 8.66 4.55
C ALA A 356 15.50 9.65 3.38
N ALA A 357 15.56 9.15 2.12
CA ALA A 357 15.37 9.98 0.93
C ALA A 357 13.97 10.59 0.88
N GLY A 358 12.93 9.83 1.25
CA GLY A 358 11.56 10.34 1.34
C GLY A 358 11.41 11.46 2.38
N LEU A 359 12.06 11.32 3.54
CA LEU A 359 12.08 12.36 4.56
C LEU A 359 12.76 13.63 4.06
N TYR A 360 13.90 13.50 3.37
CA TYR A 360 14.60 14.62 2.77
C TYR A 360 13.71 15.39 1.77
N ASN A 361 13.01 14.66 0.89
CA ASN A 361 12.08 15.25 -0.07
C ASN A 361 10.92 15.96 0.64
N LEU A 362 10.37 15.33 1.70
CA LEU A 362 9.28 15.90 2.48
C LEU A 362 9.68 17.25 3.12
N VAL A 363 10.92 17.34 3.66
CA VAL A 363 11.44 18.58 4.29
C VAL A 363 11.68 19.68 3.26
N ARG A 364 12.12 19.31 2.05
CA ARG A 364 12.36 20.28 0.97
C ARG A 364 11.12 20.67 0.17
N ASP A 365 9.97 20.04 0.44
CA ASP A 365 8.70 20.19 -0.30
C ASP A 365 8.88 20.07 -1.84
N THR A 366 9.83 19.21 -2.24
CA THR A 366 10.18 18.99 -3.66
C THR A 366 9.26 17.97 -4.33
N ASP A 367 8.36 17.37 -3.57
CA ASP A 367 7.44 16.35 -4.08
C ASP A 367 6.30 16.97 -4.86
N ARG A 368 6.33 16.77 -6.17
CA ARG A 368 5.17 17.02 -7.02
C ARG A 368 4.19 15.85 -6.91
N SER A 369 2.90 16.14 -6.75
CA SER A 369 1.80 15.16 -6.58
C SER A 369 1.49 14.34 -7.84
N TRP A 370 2.37 14.34 -8.82
CA TRP A 370 2.11 13.82 -10.15
C TRP A 370 2.42 12.32 -10.22
N TRP A 371 1.46 11.57 -10.67
CA TRP A 371 1.70 10.21 -11.13
C TRP A 371 2.58 10.26 -12.40
N GLU A 372 3.68 9.53 -12.44
CA GLU A 372 4.46 9.32 -13.65
C GLU A 372 3.94 8.10 -14.41
N PRO A 373 3.78 8.18 -15.76
CA PRO A 373 3.39 7.01 -16.54
C PRO A 373 4.41 5.90 -16.38
N ARG A 374 3.95 4.67 -16.44
CA ARG A 374 4.85 3.52 -16.59
C ARG A 374 5.32 3.50 -18.04
N GLN A 375 6.59 3.80 -18.29
CA GLN A 375 7.24 3.63 -19.60
C GLN A 375 7.56 2.16 -19.84
#